data_40bc14266cca4b23853470ebd0eb1131
#
_entry.id   40bc14266cca4b23853470ebd0eb1131
#
_cell.length_a   1.000
_cell.length_b   1.000
_cell.length_c   1.000
_cell.angle_alpha   90.00
_cell.angle_beta   90.00
_cell.angle_gamma   90.00
#
_symmetry.space_group_name_H-M   'P 1'
#
loop_
_entity.id
_entity.type
_entity.pdbx_description
1 polymer ?
#
loop_
_entity_poly.entity_id
_entity_poly.type
_entity_poly.pdbx_seq_one_letter_code
_entity_poly.pdbx_strand_id
1 'polypeptide(L)'
;VNLGQHPKEKADTVTVMEKIGHFLDKENRRLHHIAKDQLGLNKIERSQYQADHLDLRRVLEKASRDWDGGYAMGGIIGQGDAFLMRDPHGIRPAFYFVNDEVAVVASERPVIQTAFGVTADEVHEVPPGHMVWIRRNGDVSIEPVRPAAPRAACSFERIYFSRANDGEIYRERIELGRRLTDRVMAAAGGDFDRTVFSFIPNTAEIAFYGLVKGAEDALKRQKSAQLVGKGSAITPADIEQVMSARPRVEKIA
;
A
#
# COMPACT_ATOMS: atom_id res chain seq x y z
N VAL A 1 27.47 3.81 11.04
CA VAL A 1 28.48 4.72 11.60
C VAL A 1 29.68 4.89 10.65
N ASN A 2 29.61 4.31 9.44
CA ASN A 2 30.65 4.44 8.41
C ASN A 2 30.81 5.87 7.83
N LEU A 3 29.91 6.79 8.20
CA LEU A 3 29.91 8.18 7.71
C LEU A 3 30.38 9.19 8.77
N GLY A 4 30.90 8.74 9.92
CA GLY A 4 31.32 9.61 11.01
C GLY A 4 30.17 10.27 11.77
N GLN A 5 28.95 9.81 11.57
CA GLN A 5 27.74 10.32 12.24
C GLN A 5 27.46 9.51 13.50
N HIS A 6 26.98 10.18 14.54
CA HIS A 6 26.65 9.59 15.83
C HIS A 6 25.20 9.92 16.19
N PRO A 7 24.21 9.22 15.60
CA PRO A 7 22.81 9.49 15.88
C PRO A 7 22.51 9.26 17.37
N LYS A 8 21.80 10.20 17.98
CA LYS A 8 21.37 10.10 19.38
C LYS A 8 20.29 9.03 19.56
N GLU A 9 19.54 8.76 18.50
CA GLU A 9 18.49 7.76 18.47
C GLU A 9 18.88 6.58 17.58
N LYS A 10 18.40 5.38 17.93
CA LYS A 10 18.68 4.14 17.21
C LYS A 10 17.58 3.76 16.20
N ALA A 11 16.64 4.67 15.91
CA ALA A 11 15.58 4.43 14.95
C ALA A 11 16.14 4.35 13.52
N ASP A 12 15.65 3.41 12.72
CA ASP A 12 16.07 3.21 11.33
C ASP A 12 15.88 4.48 10.50
N THR A 13 14.77 5.21 10.73
CA THR A 13 14.43 6.47 10.06
C THR A 13 15.49 7.54 10.28
N VAL A 14 16.10 7.64 11.46
CA VAL A 14 17.17 8.58 11.74
C VAL A 14 18.42 8.25 10.92
N THR A 15 18.79 6.97 10.86
CA THR A 15 19.93 6.50 10.05
C THR A 15 19.72 6.77 8.57
N VAL A 16 18.47 6.55 8.07
CA VAL A 16 18.07 6.85 6.69
C VAL A 16 18.21 8.33 6.39
N MET A 17 17.65 9.20 7.24
CA MET A 17 17.72 10.66 7.09
C MET A 17 19.15 11.19 7.10
N GLU A 18 19.99 10.71 8.01
CA GLU A 18 21.41 11.09 8.06
C GLU A 18 22.16 10.67 6.80
N LYS A 19 21.86 9.48 6.26
CA LYS A 19 22.47 9.00 5.03
C LYS A 19 22.06 9.82 3.81
N ILE A 20 20.77 10.18 3.68
CA ILE A 20 20.29 11.10 2.65
C ILE A 20 20.99 12.46 2.80
N GLY A 21 20.98 13.03 4.01
CA GLY A 21 21.63 14.32 4.30
C GLY A 21 23.10 14.34 3.94
N HIS A 22 23.84 13.27 4.25
CA HIS A 22 25.25 13.14 3.90
C HIS A 22 25.51 13.20 2.38
N PHE A 23 24.74 12.45 1.59
CA PHE A 23 24.90 12.44 0.13
C PHE A 23 24.37 13.71 -0.52
N LEU A 24 23.34 14.33 0.05
CA LEU A 24 22.85 15.64 -0.36
C LEU A 24 23.91 16.73 -0.15
N ASP A 25 24.57 16.74 1.01
CA ASP A 25 25.69 17.66 1.29
C ASP A 25 26.86 17.45 0.32
N LYS A 26 27.23 16.21 0.05
CA LYS A 26 28.25 15.91 -0.96
C LYS A 26 27.90 16.42 -2.35
N GLU A 27 26.67 16.27 -2.77
CA GLU A 27 26.22 16.75 -4.08
C GLU A 27 26.19 18.28 -4.12
N ASN A 28 25.70 18.93 -3.07
CA ASN A 28 25.74 20.38 -2.95
C ASN A 28 27.18 20.92 -2.97
N ARG A 29 28.13 20.29 -2.30
CA ARG A 29 29.55 20.68 -2.34
C ARG A 29 30.15 20.52 -3.73
N ARG A 30 29.81 19.44 -4.44
CA ARG A 30 30.23 19.22 -5.82
C ARG A 30 29.75 20.34 -6.74
N LEU A 31 28.48 20.68 -6.66
CA LEU A 31 27.86 21.75 -7.45
C LEU A 31 28.41 23.12 -7.08
N HIS A 32 28.64 23.38 -5.80
CA HIS A 32 29.26 24.62 -5.31
C HIS A 32 30.67 24.80 -5.90
N HIS A 33 31.49 23.73 -5.91
CA HIS A 33 32.84 23.78 -6.48
C HIS A 33 32.80 24.09 -7.98
N ILE A 34 31.93 23.43 -8.74
CA ILE A 34 31.74 23.70 -10.16
C ILE A 34 31.32 25.16 -10.38
N ALA A 35 30.30 25.61 -9.69
CA ALA A 35 29.75 26.97 -9.82
C ALA A 35 30.78 28.05 -9.46
N LYS A 36 31.58 27.81 -8.42
CA LYS A 36 32.57 28.76 -7.93
C LYS A 36 33.85 28.76 -8.76
N ASP A 37 34.44 27.58 -8.93
CA ASP A 37 35.84 27.47 -9.40
C ASP A 37 35.94 27.25 -10.91
N GLN A 38 34.91 26.68 -11.54
CA GLN A 38 34.88 26.47 -12.99
C GLN A 38 34.08 27.55 -13.73
N LEU A 39 32.96 28.01 -13.15
CA LEU A 39 32.05 28.96 -13.79
C LEU A 39 32.20 30.40 -13.26
N GLY A 40 32.92 30.63 -12.16
CA GLY A 40 33.17 31.93 -11.58
C GLY A 40 31.91 32.69 -11.08
N LEU A 41 30.84 31.95 -10.77
CA LEU A 41 29.54 32.52 -10.41
C LEU A 41 29.60 33.25 -9.05
N ASN A 42 28.85 34.34 -8.90
CA ASN A 42 28.69 35.04 -7.63
C ASN A 42 27.85 34.21 -6.63
N LYS A 43 27.68 34.69 -5.39
CA LYS A 43 27.00 33.94 -4.31
C LYS A 43 25.55 33.59 -4.65
N ILE A 44 24.81 34.51 -5.27
CA ILE A 44 23.39 34.31 -5.64
C ILE A 44 23.28 33.33 -6.79
N GLU A 45 24.08 33.52 -7.84
CA GLU A 45 24.13 32.64 -9.00
C GLU A 45 24.54 31.20 -8.63
N ARG A 46 25.47 31.02 -7.68
CA ARG A 46 25.85 29.71 -7.16
C ARG A 46 24.67 28.99 -6.49
N SER A 47 23.91 29.72 -5.67
CA SER A 47 22.73 29.14 -5.02
C SER A 47 21.69 28.70 -6.04
N GLN A 48 21.47 29.51 -7.07
CA GLN A 48 20.56 29.19 -8.17
C GLN A 48 21.06 27.99 -8.97
N TYR A 49 22.35 27.99 -9.34
CA TYR A 49 23.00 26.90 -10.04
C TYR A 49 22.87 25.56 -9.30
N GLN A 50 23.10 25.56 -7.97
CA GLN A 50 22.95 24.37 -7.14
C GLN A 50 21.50 23.86 -7.15
N ALA A 51 20.53 24.76 -7.06
CA ALA A 51 19.12 24.39 -7.09
C ALA A 51 18.68 23.84 -8.45
N ASP A 52 19.20 24.38 -9.57
CA ASP A 52 18.83 23.95 -10.92
C ASP A 52 19.53 22.67 -11.38
N HIS A 53 20.69 22.33 -10.78
CA HIS A 53 21.52 21.22 -11.21
C HIS A 53 21.64 20.08 -10.18
N LEU A 54 20.84 20.15 -9.09
CA LEU A 54 20.81 19.08 -8.11
C LEU A 54 20.31 17.77 -8.72
N ASP A 55 21.16 16.74 -8.70
CA ASP A 55 20.78 15.39 -9.12
C ASP A 55 20.28 14.57 -7.91
N LEU A 56 18.98 14.72 -7.62
CA LEU A 56 18.33 14.03 -6.50
C LEU A 56 18.34 12.50 -6.71
N ARG A 57 18.18 12.04 -7.94
CA ARG A 57 18.26 10.62 -8.28
C ARG A 57 19.59 10.02 -7.82
N ARG A 58 20.69 10.68 -8.15
CA ARG A 58 22.04 10.26 -7.73
C ARG A 58 22.24 10.27 -6.23
N VAL A 59 21.66 11.25 -5.55
CA VAL A 59 21.68 11.33 -4.08
C VAL A 59 20.98 10.12 -3.49
N LEU A 60 19.76 9.84 -3.90
CA LEU A 60 18.95 8.72 -3.41
C LEU A 60 19.55 7.36 -3.78
N GLU A 61 20.09 7.20 -4.99
CA GLU A 61 20.79 5.99 -5.41
C GLU A 61 21.93 5.63 -4.46
N LYS A 62 22.79 6.62 -4.13
CA LYS A 62 23.91 6.42 -3.20
C LYS A 62 23.45 6.19 -1.77
N ALA A 63 22.46 6.94 -1.31
CA ALA A 63 21.92 6.83 0.03
C ALA A 63 21.30 5.45 0.28
N SER A 64 20.54 4.94 -0.70
CA SER A 64 19.76 3.70 -0.57
C SER A 64 20.52 2.42 -0.89
N ARG A 65 21.81 2.50 -1.26
CA ARG A 65 22.58 1.32 -1.72
C ARG A 65 22.49 0.12 -0.80
N ASP A 66 22.58 0.37 0.51
CA ASP A 66 22.61 -0.67 1.54
C ASP A 66 21.28 -0.79 2.30
N TRP A 67 20.21 -0.16 1.80
CA TRP A 67 18.90 -0.31 2.43
C TRP A 67 18.31 -1.65 2.06
N ASP A 68 17.77 -2.31 3.07
CA ASP A 68 17.06 -3.58 2.97
C ASP A 68 15.60 -3.42 3.41
N GLY A 69 14.77 -4.40 3.06
CA GLY A 69 13.36 -4.40 3.42
C GLY A 69 12.47 -3.51 2.57
N GLY A 70 11.25 -3.27 3.06
CA GLY A 70 10.21 -2.51 2.37
C GLY A 70 10.12 -1.06 2.84
N TYR A 71 10.11 -0.13 1.90
CA TYR A 71 9.94 1.28 2.19
C TYR A 71 9.22 2.05 1.09
N ALA A 72 8.45 3.06 1.49
CA ALA A 72 7.98 4.14 0.64
C ALA A 72 8.28 5.44 1.39
N MET A 73 9.08 6.31 0.81
CA MET A 73 9.56 7.52 1.46
C MET A 73 9.26 8.74 0.62
N GLY A 74 8.49 9.66 1.18
CA GLY A 74 8.30 10.99 0.64
C GLY A 74 9.21 12.01 1.32
N GLY A 75 9.67 13.00 0.58
CA GLY A 75 10.49 14.08 1.11
C GLY A 75 10.42 15.35 0.26
N ILE A 76 10.72 16.46 0.92
CA ILE A 76 10.89 17.76 0.28
C ILE A 76 12.29 18.25 0.64
N ILE A 77 13.06 18.71 -0.35
CA ILE A 77 14.39 19.28 -0.14
C ILE A 77 14.32 20.82 -0.11
N GLY A 78 15.31 21.41 0.56
CA GLY A 78 15.36 22.86 0.80
C GLY A 78 15.31 23.74 -0.45
N GLN A 79 15.67 23.19 -1.61
CA GLN A 79 15.58 23.89 -2.90
C GLN A 79 14.17 23.92 -3.50
N GLY A 80 13.23 23.14 -2.94
CA GLY A 80 11.84 23.11 -3.34
C GLY A 80 11.40 21.86 -4.10
N ASP A 81 12.32 20.98 -4.49
CA ASP A 81 11.98 19.69 -5.09
C ASP A 81 11.36 18.75 -4.06
N ALA A 82 10.41 17.93 -4.51
CA ALA A 82 9.82 16.87 -3.72
C ALA A 82 9.99 15.50 -4.41
N PHE A 83 9.92 14.43 -3.64
CA PHE A 83 10.00 13.07 -4.18
C PHE A 83 9.19 12.07 -3.38
N LEU A 84 8.80 10.98 -4.03
CA LEU A 84 8.36 9.73 -3.41
C LEU A 84 9.19 8.60 -3.99
N MET A 85 9.94 7.89 -3.16
CA MET A 85 10.78 6.75 -3.54
C MET A 85 10.22 5.46 -2.98
N ARG A 86 10.19 4.39 -3.79
CA ARG A 86 9.71 3.05 -3.43
C ARG A 86 10.84 2.03 -3.41
N ASP A 87 10.74 1.05 -2.51
CA ASP A 87 11.69 -0.06 -2.39
C ASP A 87 11.80 -0.90 -3.68
N PRO A 88 12.96 -1.56 -3.93
CA PRO A 88 13.20 -2.34 -5.15
C PRO A 88 12.30 -3.55 -5.35
N HIS A 89 11.75 -4.12 -4.27
CA HIS A 89 10.85 -5.27 -4.31
C HIS A 89 9.37 -4.90 -4.39
N GLY A 90 9.04 -3.59 -4.27
CA GLY A 90 7.66 -3.11 -4.23
C GLY A 90 6.86 -3.68 -3.06
N ILE A 91 7.52 -3.85 -1.90
CA ILE A 91 6.89 -4.36 -0.67
C ILE A 91 5.87 -3.36 -0.16
N ARG A 92 6.30 -2.07 -0.01
CA ARG A 92 5.40 -1.00 0.44
C ARG A 92 4.61 -0.41 -0.72
N PRO A 93 3.34 -0.07 -0.51
CA PRO A 93 2.54 0.61 -1.52
C PRO A 93 3.00 2.06 -1.68
N ALA A 94 2.96 2.54 -2.92
CA ALA A 94 3.23 3.92 -3.27
C ALA A 94 2.50 4.26 -4.56
N PHE A 95 1.74 5.35 -4.58
CA PHE A 95 0.90 5.76 -5.68
C PHE A 95 1.15 7.23 -6.02
N TYR A 96 0.87 7.59 -7.27
CA TYR A 96 0.93 8.97 -7.73
C TYR A 96 -0.20 9.27 -8.72
N PHE A 97 -0.53 10.54 -8.80
CA PHE A 97 -1.42 11.14 -9.77
C PHE A 97 -0.83 12.48 -10.21
N VAL A 98 -0.86 12.76 -11.50
CA VAL A 98 -0.34 14.02 -12.07
C VAL A 98 -1.30 14.49 -13.14
N ASN A 99 -1.65 15.77 -13.08
CA ASN A 99 -2.36 16.49 -14.14
C ASN A 99 -1.73 17.88 -14.33
N ASP A 100 -2.37 18.74 -15.11
CA ASP A 100 -1.85 20.07 -15.42
C ASP A 100 -1.80 21.03 -14.20
N GLU A 101 -2.49 20.71 -13.12
CA GLU A 101 -2.62 21.57 -11.94
C GLU A 101 -1.82 21.05 -10.74
N VAL A 102 -1.76 19.73 -10.56
CA VAL A 102 -1.18 19.11 -9.35
C VAL A 102 -0.38 17.85 -9.65
N ALA A 103 0.64 17.63 -8.83
CA ALA A 103 1.31 16.34 -8.67
C ALA A 103 1.10 15.84 -7.24
N VAL A 104 0.53 14.66 -7.11
CA VAL A 104 0.15 14.06 -5.82
C VAL A 104 0.81 12.71 -5.66
N VAL A 105 1.32 12.46 -4.47
CA VAL A 105 1.91 11.17 -4.09
C VAL A 105 1.32 10.72 -2.76
N ALA A 106 1.03 9.42 -2.63
CA ALA A 106 0.50 8.84 -1.39
C ALA A 106 0.88 7.36 -1.26
N SER A 107 0.79 6.83 -0.05
CA SER A 107 0.92 5.39 0.21
C SER A 107 -0.34 4.60 -0.14
N GLU A 108 -1.49 5.26 -0.36
CA GLU A 108 -2.78 4.62 -0.59
C GLU A 108 -3.53 5.27 -1.76
N ARG A 109 -3.99 4.47 -2.72
CA ARG A 109 -4.78 4.91 -3.88
C ARG A 109 -6.07 5.63 -3.50
N PRO A 110 -6.90 5.12 -2.56
CA PRO A 110 -8.18 5.74 -2.22
C PRO A 110 -8.07 7.16 -1.67
N VAL A 111 -6.93 7.51 -1.06
CA VAL A 111 -6.68 8.87 -0.56
C VAL A 111 -6.64 9.85 -1.73
N ILE A 112 -5.92 9.50 -2.79
CA ILE A 112 -5.82 10.32 -4.00
C ILE A 112 -7.19 10.40 -4.69
N GLN A 113 -7.86 9.27 -4.88
CA GLN A 113 -9.18 9.21 -5.50
C GLN A 113 -10.19 10.11 -4.79
N THR A 114 -10.25 10.03 -3.46
CA THR A 114 -11.24 10.79 -2.67
C THR A 114 -10.91 12.28 -2.64
N ALA A 115 -9.62 12.64 -2.50
CA ALA A 115 -9.21 14.04 -2.37
C ALA A 115 -9.32 14.81 -3.69
N PHE A 116 -9.11 14.15 -4.83
CA PHE A 116 -9.05 14.79 -6.15
C PHE A 116 -10.22 14.41 -7.07
N GLY A 117 -11.12 13.53 -6.63
CA GLY A 117 -12.29 13.13 -7.43
C GLY A 117 -11.93 12.31 -8.67
N VAL A 118 -10.81 11.58 -8.64
CA VAL A 118 -10.29 10.82 -9.78
C VAL A 118 -10.60 9.32 -9.67
N THR A 119 -10.60 8.63 -10.80
CA THR A 119 -10.88 7.21 -10.89
C THR A 119 -9.65 6.36 -10.55
N ALA A 120 -9.82 5.06 -10.37
CA ALA A 120 -8.72 4.16 -9.97
C ALA A 120 -7.65 3.98 -11.08
N ASP A 121 -8.04 4.09 -12.32
CA ASP A 121 -7.19 3.97 -13.51
C ASP A 121 -6.33 5.22 -13.77
N GLU A 122 -6.73 6.38 -13.22
CA GLU A 122 -5.95 7.61 -13.26
C GLU A 122 -4.83 7.64 -12.20
N VAL A 123 -4.95 6.81 -11.16
CA VAL A 123 -3.95 6.74 -10.08
C VAL A 123 -2.98 5.59 -10.33
N HIS A 124 -1.74 5.94 -10.55
CA HIS A 124 -0.70 4.99 -10.93
C HIS A 124 0.13 4.51 -9.74
N GLU A 125 0.54 3.24 -9.77
CA GLU A 125 1.49 2.69 -8.80
C GLU A 125 2.92 3.10 -9.19
N VAL A 126 3.71 3.56 -8.20
CA VAL A 126 5.14 3.83 -8.43
C VAL A 126 5.85 2.50 -8.68
N PRO A 127 6.58 2.34 -9.78
CA PRO A 127 7.29 1.08 -10.05
C PRO A 127 8.32 0.75 -8.96
N PRO A 128 8.57 -0.54 -8.67
CA PRO A 128 9.60 -0.94 -7.73
C PRO A 128 10.97 -0.34 -8.05
N GLY A 129 11.66 0.19 -7.06
CA GLY A 129 12.98 0.80 -7.21
C GLY A 129 12.99 2.19 -7.87
N HIS A 130 11.83 2.76 -8.15
CA HIS A 130 11.71 4.09 -8.77
C HIS A 130 11.36 5.17 -7.76
N MET A 131 11.55 6.40 -8.20
CA MET A 131 10.99 7.58 -7.54
C MET A 131 10.09 8.36 -8.49
N VAL A 132 9.11 9.03 -7.92
CA VAL A 132 8.44 10.19 -8.52
C VAL A 132 9.23 11.40 -8.09
N TRP A 133 9.75 12.17 -9.02
CA TRP A 133 10.47 13.41 -8.76
C TRP A 133 9.63 14.58 -9.23
N ILE A 134 9.25 15.42 -8.30
CA ILE A 134 8.48 16.66 -8.53
C ILE A 134 9.45 17.81 -8.36
N ARG A 135 9.83 18.44 -9.45
CA ARG A 135 10.77 19.57 -9.44
C ARG A 135 10.05 20.85 -9.06
N ARG A 136 10.78 21.79 -8.47
CA ARG A 136 10.25 23.11 -8.05
C ARG A 136 9.63 23.92 -9.19
N ASN A 137 9.98 23.65 -10.45
CA ASN A 137 9.39 24.29 -11.63
C ASN A 137 8.08 23.64 -12.09
N GLY A 138 7.62 22.58 -11.39
CA GLY A 138 6.42 21.82 -11.73
C GLY A 138 6.65 20.58 -12.60
N ASP A 139 7.86 20.39 -13.14
CA ASP A 139 8.17 19.18 -13.91
C ASP A 139 8.10 17.93 -13.04
N VAL A 140 7.45 16.88 -13.54
CA VAL A 140 7.34 15.58 -12.87
C VAL A 140 7.95 14.50 -13.74
N SER A 141 8.79 13.67 -13.14
CA SER A 141 9.37 12.50 -13.80
C SER A 141 9.33 11.27 -12.89
N ILE A 142 9.23 10.09 -13.52
CA ILE A 142 9.35 8.80 -12.83
C ILE A 142 10.69 8.22 -13.22
N GLU A 143 11.61 8.09 -12.26
CA GLU A 143 13.00 7.74 -12.54
C GLU A 143 13.46 6.52 -11.75
N PRO A 144 14.24 5.61 -12.36
CA PRO A 144 14.83 4.49 -11.64
C PRO A 144 15.93 4.99 -10.70
N VAL A 145 15.83 4.63 -9.43
CA VAL A 145 16.85 4.90 -8.39
C VAL A 145 17.63 3.64 -8.08
N ARG A 146 16.96 2.51 -8.00
CA ARG A 146 17.53 1.18 -7.79
C ARG A 146 17.05 0.23 -8.88
N PRO A 147 17.86 -0.74 -9.31
CA PRO A 147 17.35 -1.82 -10.14
C PRO A 147 16.15 -2.50 -9.45
N ALA A 148 15.06 -2.68 -10.19
CA ALA A 148 13.92 -3.42 -9.69
C ALA A 148 14.34 -4.88 -9.42
N ALA A 149 13.94 -5.39 -8.26
CA ALA A 149 14.15 -6.78 -7.85
C ALA A 149 12.85 -7.58 -8.06
N PRO A 150 12.89 -8.91 -7.96
CA PRO A 150 11.67 -9.71 -8.00
C PRO A 150 10.64 -9.21 -6.98
N ARG A 151 9.39 -9.03 -7.42
CA ARG A 151 8.32 -8.50 -6.56
C ARG A 151 8.11 -9.41 -5.34
N ALA A 152 8.16 -8.82 -4.16
CA ALA A 152 7.92 -9.48 -2.88
C ALA A 152 6.73 -8.82 -2.17
N ALA A 153 5.52 -9.04 -2.70
CA ALA A 153 4.30 -8.47 -2.13
C ALA A 153 4.08 -8.99 -0.70
N CYS A 154 4.00 -8.09 0.26
CA CYS A 154 3.74 -8.43 1.64
C CYS A 154 2.24 -8.70 1.85
N SER A 155 1.88 -9.90 2.32
CA SER A 155 0.48 -10.24 2.62
C SER A 155 -0.09 -9.35 3.75
N PHE A 156 0.72 -8.91 4.70
CA PHE A 156 0.31 -7.97 5.74
C PHE A 156 -0.15 -6.61 5.19
N GLU A 157 0.50 -6.12 4.13
CA GLU A 157 0.05 -4.90 3.45
C GLU A 157 -1.38 -5.06 2.93
N ARG A 158 -1.70 -6.18 2.32
CA ARG A 158 -3.01 -6.41 1.70
C ARG A 158 -4.10 -6.78 2.71
N ILE A 159 -3.74 -7.52 3.77
CA ILE A 159 -4.69 -8.01 4.78
C ILE A 159 -4.93 -6.98 5.87
N TYR A 160 -3.90 -6.24 6.28
CA TYR A 160 -3.93 -5.43 7.50
C TYR A 160 -3.74 -3.93 7.25
N PHE A 161 -2.65 -3.52 6.58
CA PHE A 161 -2.29 -2.09 6.46
C PHE A 161 -3.11 -1.36 5.40
N SER A 162 -3.33 -1.95 4.22
CA SER A 162 -4.10 -1.32 3.14
C SER A 162 -5.56 -1.09 3.55
N ARG A 163 -6.14 -0.04 3.02
CA ARG A 163 -7.53 0.30 3.32
C ARG A 163 -8.51 -0.53 2.50
N ALA A 164 -9.57 -1.00 3.16
CA ALA A 164 -10.59 -1.84 2.54
C ALA A 164 -11.56 -1.06 1.61
N ASN A 165 -11.45 0.26 1.54
CA ASN A 165 -12.16 1.09 0.56
C ASN A 165 -11.44 1.16 -0.81
N ASP A 166 -10.24 0.60 -0.93
CA ASP A 166 -9.67 0.28 -2.24
C ASP A 166 -10.41 -0.92 -2.84
N GLY A 167 -10.95 -0.75 -4.06
CA GLY A 167 -11.79 -1.77 -4.70
C GLY A 167 -11.05 -3.10 -4.98
N GLU A 168 -9.72 -3.07 -5.19
CA GLU A 168 -8.90 -4.26 -5.35
C GLU A 168 -8.72 -4.99 -4.01
N ILE A 169 -8.33 -4.25 -2.96
CA ILE A 169 -8.19 -4.77 -1.60
C ILE A 169 -9.51 -5.33 -1.07
N TYR A 170 -10.62 -4.64 -1.34
CA TYR A 170 -11.96 -5.11 -0.98
C TYR A 170 -12.25 -6.48 -1.58
N ARG A 171 -12.05 -6.65 -2.90
CA ARG A 171 -12.30 -7.93 -3.59
C ARG A 171 -11.40 -9.05 -3.07
N GLU A 172 -10.12 -8.77 -2.84
CA GLU A 172 -9.20 -9.76 -2.27
C GLU A 172 -9.60 -10.21 -0.87
N ARG A 173 -10.02 -9.28 -0.01
CA ARG A 173 -10.45 -9.63 1.35
C ARG A 173 -11.77 -10.40 1.36
N ILE A 174 -12.72 -10.07 0.50
CA ILE A 174 -13.93 -10.89 0.29
C ILE A 174 -13.57 -12.32 -0.14
N GLU A 175 -12.69 -12.45 -1.12
CA GLU A 175 -12.27 -13.78 -1.61
C GLU A 175 -11.49 -14.56 -0.53
N LEU A 176 -10.64 -13.91 0.25
CA LEU A 176 -9.97 -14.52 1.39
C LEU A 176 -10.97 -15.12 2.39
N GLY A 177 -12.01 -14.36 2.74
CA GLY A 177 -13.08 -14.83 3.61
C GLY A 177 -13.84 -16.04 3.02
N ARG A 178 -14.16 -15.99 1.73
CA ARG A 178 -14.81 -17.12 1.03
C ARG A 178 -13.96 -18.39 1.09
N ARG A 179 -12.66 -18.29 0.87
CA ARG A 179 -11.73 -19.44 0.95
C ARG A 179 -11.57 -20.02 2.35
N LEU A 180 -11.83 -19.23 3.39
CA LEU A 180 -11.82 -19.72 4.77
C LEU A 180 -13.07 -20.52 5.12
N THR A 181 -14.17 -20.42 4.36
CA THR A 181 -15.47 -20.99 4.70
C THR A 181 -15.41 -22.47 5.01
N ASP A 182 -14.80 -23.28 4.14
CA ASP A 182 -14.81 -24.73 4.32
C ASP A 182 -14.06 -25.17 5.59
N ARG A 183 -12.96 -24.48 5.93
CA ARG A 183 -12.23 -24.74 7.18
C ARG A 183 -13.02 -24.34 8.42
N VAL A 184 -13.68 -23.18 8.37
CA VAL A 184 -14.52 -22.70 9.48
C VAL A 184 -15.73 -23.61 9.66
N MET A 185 -16.38 -24.00 8.57
CA MET A 185 -17.52 -24.91 8.63
C MET A 185 -17.13 -26.30 9.16
N ALA A 186 -15.98 -26.82 8.76
CA ALA A 186 -15.46 -28.08 9.31
C ALA A 186 -15.20 -27.97 10.82
N ALA A 187 -14.61 -26.86 11.28
CA ALA A 187 -14.37 -26.61 12.71
C ALA A 187 -15.68 -26.45 13.51
N ALA A 188 -16.74 -25.91 12.89
CA ALA A 188 -18.07 -25.78 13.46
C ALA A 188 -18.92 -27.08 13.38
N GLY A 189 -18.37 -28.16 12.82
CA GLY A 189 -19.10 -29.42 12.62
C GLY A 189 -20.25 -29.35 11.61
N GLY A 190 -20.30 -28.31 10.79
CA GLY A 190 -21.37 -28.07 9.82
C GLY A 190 -22.73 -27.69 10.41
N ASP A 191 -22.79 -27.45 11.73
CA ASP A 191 -24.01 -27.16 12.48
C ASP A 191 -24.28 -25.63 12.53
N PHE A 192 -25.15 -25.16 11.64
CA PHE A 192 -25.55 -23.75 11.59
C PHE A 192 -26.43 -23.32 12.76
N ASP A 193 -27.21 -24.23 13.37
CA ASP A 193 -28.15 -23.89 14.44
C ASP A 193 -27.40 -23.58 15.75
N ARG A 194 -26.22 -24.20 15.94
CA ARG A 194 -25.41 -24.05 17.15
C ARG A 194 -24.18 -23.18 16.93
N THR A 195 -24.02 -22.59 15.74
CA THR A 195 -22.87 -21.76 15.38
C THR A 195 -23.24 -20.28 15.29
N VAL A 196 -22.43 -19.45 15.92
CA VAL A 196 -22.47 -17.98 15.78
C VAL A 196 -21.20 -17.54 15.10
N PHE A 197 -21.34 -16.85 13.97
CA PHE A 197 -20.22 -16.27 13.23
C PHE A 197 -19.98 -14.84 13.73
N SER A 198 -18.72 -14.55 14.03
CA SER A 198 -18.28 -13.21 14.47
C SER A 198 -16.87 -12.92 14.01
N PHE A 199 -16.40 -11.71 14.22
CA PHE A 199 -15.05 -11.27 13.87
C PHE A 199 -14.47 -10.32 14.91
N ILE A 200 -13.14 -10.22 14.94
CA ILE A 200 -12.46 -9.21 15.76
C ILE A 200 -12.38 -7.91 14.94
N PRO A 201 -13.05 -6.83 15.35
CA PRO A 201 -13.01 -5.55 14.68
C PRO A 201 -11.59 -4.94 14.65
N ASN A 202 -11.26 -4.05 13.68
CA ASN A 202 -12.11 -3.65 12.55
C ASN A 202 -11.60 -4.25 11.23
N THR A 203 -10.32 -4.60 11.15
CA THR A 203 -9.62 -4.98 9.90
C THR A 203 -10.17 -6.25 9.26
N ALA A 204 -10.66 -7.19 10.07
CA ALA A 204 -11.21 -8.46 9.61
C ALA A 204 -12.62 -8.34 8.98
N GLU A 205 -13.30 -7.21 9.10
CA GLU A 205 -14.71 -7.05 8.71
C GLU A 205 -14.99 -7.46 7.26
N ILE A 206 -14.19 -7.00 6.31
CA ILE A 206 -14.42 -7.31 4.89
C ILE A 206 -14.19 -8.79 4.58
N ALA A 207 -13.17 -9.40 5.18
CA ALA A 207 -12.96 -10.85 5.05
C ALA A 207 -14.10 -11.64 5.71
N PHE A 208 -14.64 -11.14 6.82
CA PHE A 208 -15.79 -11.71 7.48
C PHE A 208 -17.05 -11.68 6.59
N TYR A 209 -17.32 -10.60 5.86
CA TYR A 209 -18.41 -10.59 4.87
C TYR A 209 -18.21 -11.65 3.78
N GLY A 210 -16.98 -11.88 3.37
CA GLY A 210 -16.66 -12.99 2.46
C GLY A 210 -16.97 -14.35 3.06
N LEU A 211 -16.61 -14.58 4.34
CA LEU A 211 -16.93 -15.80 5.08
C LEU A 211 -18.44 -15.99 5.21
N VAL A 212 -19.20 -14.96 5.55
CA VAL A 212 -20.67 -15.03 5.67
C VAL A 212 -21.30 -15.44 4.33
N LYS A 213 -20.88 -14.81 3.22
CA LYS A 213 -21.34 -15.21 1.88
C LYS A 213 -21.04 -16.68 1.56
N GLY A 214 -19.84 -17.15 1.91
CA GLY A 214 -19.49 -18.55 1.76
C GLY A 214 -20.34 -19.48 2.64
N ALA A 215 -20.62 -19.10 3.88
CA ALA A 215 -21.51 -19.82 4.81
C ALA A 215 -22.95 -19.89 4.28
N GLU A 216 -23.48 -18.78 3.73
CA GLU A 216 -24.78 -18.75 3.08
C GLU A 216 -24.84 -19.71 1.88
N ASP A 217 -23.79 -19.74 1.03
CA ASP A 217 -23.68 -20.67 -0.09
C ASP A 217 -23.62 -22.13 0.39
N ALA A 218 -22.90 -22.42 1.48
CA ALA A 218 -22.86 -23.76 2.08
C ALA A 218 -24.22 -24.17 2.63
N LEU A 219 -24.89 -23.30 3.37
CA LEU A 219 -26.23 -23.53 3.89
C LEU A 219 -27.25 -23.74 2.76
N LYS A 220 -27.15 -22.97 1.67
CA LYS A 220 -27.99 -23.16 0.48
C LYS A 220 -27.84 -24.56 -0.13
N ARG A 221 -26.60 -25.06 -0.24
CA ARG A 221 -26.35 -26.44 -0.69
C ARG A 221 -26.97 -27.47 0.25
N GLN A 222 -26.83 -27.28 1.57
CA GLN A 222 -27.41 -28.15 2.57
C GLN A 222 -28.95 -28.16 2.50
N LYS A 223 -29.59 -27.00 2.40
CA LYS A 223 -31.03 -26.87 2.21
C LYS A 223 -31.52 -27.58 0.95
N SER A 224 -30.83 -27.38 -0.17
CA SER A 224 -31.18 -28.07 -1.42
C SER A 224 -31.10 -29.59 -1.27
N ALA A 225 -30.05 -30.11 -0.63
CA ALA A 225 -29.93 -31.55 -0.39
C ALA A 225 -31.02 -32.08 0.55
N GLN A 226 -31.39 -31.33 1.59
CA GLN A 226 -32.49 -31.71 2.51
C GLN A 226 -33.85 -31.78 1.75
N LEU A 227 -34.16 -30.80 0.93
CA LEU A 227 -35.41 -30.76 0.18
C LEU A 227 -35.46 -31.88 -0.86
N VAL A 228 -34.38 -32.10 -1.62
CA VAL A 228 -34.29 -33.18 -2.60
C VAL A 228 -34.40 -34.54 -1.90
N GLY A 229 -33.76 -34.72 -0.74
CA GLY A 229 -33.81 -35.97 0.03
C GLY A 229 -35.21 -36.36 0.55
N LYS A 230 -36.11 -35.39 0.74
CA LYS A 230 -37.51 -35.66 1.12
C LYS A 230 -38.41 -36.08 -0.08
N GLY A 231 -37.99 -35.83 -1.30
CA GLY A 231 -38.69 -36.21 -2.52
C GLY A 231 -40.18 -35.76 -2.53
N SER A 232 -41.08 -36.68 -2.89
CA SER A 232 -42.53 -36.41 -2.95
C SER A 232 -43.19 -36.27 -1.56
N ALA A 233 -42.48 -36.58 -0.46
CA ALA A 233 -43.03 -36.46 0.89
C ALA A 233 -42.86 -35.02 1.49
N ILE A 234 -42.35 -34.09 0.74
CA ILE A 234 -42.11 -32.71 1.17
C ILE A 234 -43.44 -32.00 1.42
N THR A 235 -43.57 -31.34 2.58
CA THR A 235 -44.71 -30.50 2.94
C THR A 235 -44.36 -29.02 2.87
N PRO A 236 -45.42 -28.11 2.73
CA PRO A 236 -45.16 -26.68 2.82
C PRO A 236 -44.46 -26.25 4.11
N ALA A 237 -44.78 -26.87 5.24
CA ALA A 237 -44.12 -26.61 6.53
C ALA A 237 -42.64 -27.00 6.49
N ASP A 238 -42.27 -28.11 5.86
CA ASP A 238 -40.86 -28.51 5.68
C ASP A 238 -40.09 -27.47 4.86
N ILE A 239 -40.69 -26.97 3.79
CA ILE A 239 -40.09 -25.92 2.95
C ILE A 239 -39.85 -24.65 3.78
N GLU A 240 -40.86 -24.21 4.52
CA GLU A 240 -40.77 -23.02 5.35
C GLU A 240 -39.67 -23.16 6.42
N GLN A 241 -39.63 -24.29 7.13
CA GLN A 241 -38.61 -24.58 8.13
C GLN A 241 -37.20 -24.57 7.52
N VAL A 242 -36.97 -25.28 6.42
CA VAL A 242 -35.66 -25.33 5.76
C VAL A 242 -35.28 -23.95 5.24
N MET A 243 -36.19 -23.21 4.64
CA MET A 243 -35.91 -21.91 4.04
C MET A 243 -35.67 -20.82 5.10
N SER A 244 -36.25 -20.94 6.29
CA SER A 244 -36.05 -19.98 7.39
C SER A 244 -34.66 -19.98 8.00
N ALA A 245 -33.92 -21.12 7.91
CA ALA A 245 -32.57 -21.21 8.44
C ALA A 245 -31.63 -20.12 7.86
N ARG A 246 -30.81 -19.50 8.71
CA ARG A 246 -29.83 -18.47 8.35
C ARG A 246 -28.54 -18.71 9.14
N PRO A 247 -27.37 -18.35 8.60
CA PRO A 247 -26.19 -18.23 9.44
C PRO A 247 -26.45 -17.17 10.52
N ARG A 248 -26.20 -17.50 11.77
CA ARG A 248 -26.29 -16.53 12.86
C ARG A 248 -25.03 -15.68 12.89
N VAL A 249 -25.19 -14.38 12.65
CA VAL A 249 -24.11 -13.41 12.56
C VAL A 249 -24.28 -12.37 13.66
N GLU A 250 -23.27 -12.23 14.52
CA GLU A 250 -23.28 -11.29 15.63
C GLU A 250 -21.96 -10.53 15.68
N LYS A 251 -22.02 -9.25 16.02
CA LYS A 251 -20.84 -8.47 16.36
C LYS A 251 -20.65 -8.54 17.87
N ILE A 252 -19.67 -9.35 18.30
CA ILE A 252 -19.50 -9.70 19.73
C ILE A 252 -18.52 -8.76 20.45
N ALA A 253 -17.81 -7.88 19.74
CA ALA A 253 -16.81 -6.95 20.32
C ALA A 253 -17.21 -5.50 20.11
#